data_01271de8b086222302595bd24e1a81c0
#
_entry.id   01271de8b086222302595bd24e1a81c0
#
_cell.length_a   1.000
_cell.length_b   1.000
_cell.length_c   1.000
_cell.angle_alpha   90.00
_cell.angle_beta   90.00
_cell.angle_gamma   90.00
#
_symmetry.space_group_name_H-M   'P 1'
#
loop_
_entity.id
_entity.type
_entity.pdbx_description
1 polymer ?
#
loop_
_entity_poly.entity_id
_entity_poly.type
_entity_poly.pdbx_seq_one_letter_code
_entity_poly.pdbx_strand_id
1 'polypeptide(L)'
;MIFSGLFDRHPKLKIACTEFDAGWLGVIVQQVDYQYGPKKAAHGNTVREDMKLELPPSEYFHRNLWFTFLDDRAAALTTPIFGEDNYMWSSDYPHAACTWPYSQQIVERTCQGIDPAVKRKLCRENVNKLYNLGLEFNCA
;
A
#
# COMPACT_ATOMS: atom_id res chain seq x y z
N MET A 1 6.54 10.03 -9.27
CA MET A 1 5.18 9.95 -9.85
C MET A 1 4.21 10.90 -9.15
N ILE A 2 4.06 10.88 -7.83
CA ILE A 2 3.12 11.78 -7.12
C ILE A 2 3.46 13.24 -7.45
N PHE A 3 4.64 13.70 -7.07
CA PHE A 3 5.06 15.10 -7.25
C PHE A 3 5.21 15.59 -8.69
N SER A 4 5.08 14.73 -9.68
CA SER A 4 4.99 15.14 -11.09
C SER A 4 3.56 15.47 -11.53
N GLY A 5 2.57 15.36 -10.64
CA GLY A 5 1.15 15.54 -10.95
C GLY A 5 0.58 14.46 -11.89
N LEU A 6 1.23 13.30 -11.98
CA LEU A 6 0.76 12.19 -12.83
C LEU A 6 -0.66 11.78 -12.48
N PHE A 7 -0.93 11.64 -11.18
CA PHE A 7 -2.22 11.16 -10.71
C PHE A 7 -3.32 12.22 -10.72
N ASP A 8 -2.98 13.51 -10.81
CA ASP A 8 -3.95 14.58 -11.04
C ASP A 8 -4.42 14.53 -12.50
N ARG A 9 -3.49 14.35 -13.44
CA ARG A 9 -3.82 14.19 -14.85
C ARG A 9 -4.50 12.85 -15.18
N HIS A 10 -4.22 11.81 -14.39
CA HIS A 10 -4.73 10.44 -14.59
C HIS A 10 -5.30 9.85 -13.29
N PRO A 11 -6.41 10.38 -12.74
CA PRO A 11 -6.91 10.00 -11.42
C PRO A 11 -7.37 8.53 -11.32
N LYS A 12 -7.71 7.91 -12.44
CA LYS A 12 -8.11 6.48 -12.51
C LYS A 12 -6.94 5.51 -12.64
N LEU A 13 -5.72 6.02 -12.88
CA LEU A 13 -4.53 5.17 -12.99
C LEU A 13 -4.26 4.49 -11.66
N LYS A 14 -4.06 3.17 -11.71
CA LYS A 14 -3.63 2.35 -10.58
C LYS A 14 -2.25 1.79 -10.88
N ILE A 15 -1.37 1.80 -9.90
CA ILE A 15 -0.02 1.23 -10.01
C ILE A 15 0.17 0.25 -8.87
N ALA A 16 0.48 -1.00 -9.20
CA ALA A 16 0.89 -2.00 -8.23
C ALA A 16 2.41 -1.97 -8.09
N CYS A 17 2.86 -1.75 -6.88
CA CYS A 17 4.26 -1.75 -6.49
C CYS A 17 4.58 -3.11 -5.85
N THR A 18 5.45 -3.90 -6.49
CA THR A 18 5.71 -5.30 -6.13
C THR A 18 7.19 -5.52 -5.80
N GLU A 19 7.49 -6.57 -5.05
CA GLU A 19 8.85 -7.11 -4.79
C GLU A 19 9.77 -6.24 -3.90
N PHE A 20 9.23 -5.34 -3.08
CA PHE A 20 10.03 -4.61 -2.09
C PHE A 20 9.33 -4.40 -0.75
N ASP A 21 8.42 -5.33 -0.44
CA ASP A 21 7.64 -5.31 0.79
C ASP A 21 6.86 -3.99 1.00
N ALA A 22 6.23 -3.80 2.13
CA ALA A 22 5.36 -2.65 2.36
C ALA A 22 5.42 -2.06 3.78
N GLY A 23 6.20 -2.66 4.69
CA GLY A 23 6.29 -2.21 6.07
C GLY A 23 6.85 -0.81 6.25
N TRP A 24 7.62 -0.33 5.30
CA TRP A 24 8.16 1.02 5.26
C TRP A 24 7.13 2.11 4.98
N LEU A 25 5.97 1.75 4.41
CA LEU A 25 4.93 2.70 3.98
C LEU A 25 4.35 3.52 5.14
N GLY A 26 4.19 2.92 6.32
CA GLY A 26 3.67 3.63 7.48
C GLY A 26 4.47 4.88 7.83
N VAL A 27 5.79 4.85 7.63
CA VAL A 27 6.68 6.00 7.83
C VAL A 27 6.61 6.96 6.65
N ILE A 28 6.71 6.45 5.42
CA ILE A 28 6.78 7.28 4.22
C ILE A 28 5.50 8.08 4.01
N VAL A 29 4.33 7.49 4.19
CA VAL A 29 3.03 8.18 4.03
C VAL A 29 2.91 9.39 4.96
N GLN A 30 3.34 9.24 6.22
CA GLN A 30 3.38 10.36 7.16
C GLN A 30 4.42 11.42 6.77
N GLN A 31 5.59 10.99 6.34
CA GLN A 31 6.69 11.89 5.96
C GLN A 31 6.39 12.70 4.70
N VAL A 32 5.75 12.11 3.69
CA VAL A 32 5.45 12.86 2.46
C VAL A 32 4.48 14.01 2.72
N ASP A 33 3.49 13.83 3.57
CA ASP A 33 2.56 14.89 3.95
C ASP A 33 3.24 15.96 4.80
N TYR A 34 4.08 15.55 5.76
CA TYR A 34 4.86 16.49 6.57
C TYR A 34 5.79 17.34 5.69
N GLN A 35 6.46 16.73 4.72
CA GLN A 35 7.38 17.43 3.83
C GLN A 35 6.64 18.35 2.84
N TYR A 36 5.41 18.01 2.47
CA TYR A 36 4.59 18.79 1.55
C TYR A 36 3.76 19.87 2.26
N GLY A 37 3.46 19.69 3.54
CA GLY A 37 2.48 20.49 4.26
C GLY A 37 2.96 21.90 4.64
N PRO A 38 2.04 22.74 5.16
CA PRO A 38 2.29 24.15 5.48
C PRO A 38 3.31 24.37 6.62
N LYS A 39 3.53 23.36 7.47
CA LYS A 39 4.57 23.45 8.52
C LYS A 39 5.97 23.62 7.94
N LYS A 40 6.25 23.04 6.79
CA LYS A 40 7.54 23.21 6.12
C LYS A 40 7.64 24.56 5.42
N ALA A 41 6.53 25.09 4.91
CA ALA A 41 6.47 26.45 4.39
C ALA A 41 6.79 27.50 5.49
N ALA A 42 6.38 27.28 6.74
CA ALA A 42 6.70 28.14 7.87
C ALA A 42 8.20 28.19 8.19
N HIS A 43 8.98 27.19 7.77
CA HIS A 43 10.45 27.16 7.88
C HIS A 43 11.17 27.64 6.62
N GLY A 44 10.50 28.35 5.70
CA GLY A 44 11.09 28.91 4.50
C GLY A 44 11.23 27.94 3.33
N ASN A 45 10.77 26.71 3.47
CA ASN A 45 10.69 25.74 2.37
C ASN A 45 9.29 25.77 1.76
N THR A 46 9.10 26.63 0.79
CA THR A 46 7.86 26.64 -0.02
C THR A 46 7.82 25.44 -0.96
N VAL A 47 6.67 24.77 -1.03
CA VAL A 47 6.41 23.87 -2.14
C VAL A 47 6.52 24.66 -3.43
N ARG A 48 7.32 24.18 -4.37
CA ARG A 48 7.45 24.80 -5.67
C ARG A 48 6.08 24.84 -6.37
N GLU A 49 5.75 25.93 -7.03
CA GLU A 49 4.46 26.07 -7.71
C GLU A 49 4.23 24.99 -8.78
N ASP A 50 5.32 24.58 -9.44
CA ASP A 50 5.30 23.49 -10.43
C ASP A 50 5.09 22.08 -9.81
N MET A 51 5.12 21.97 -8.49
CA MET A 51 4.84 20.74 -7.72
C MET A 51 3.51 20.79 -6.96
N LYS A 52 2.66 21.75 -7.27
CA LYS A 52 1.35 21.89 -6.61
C LYS A 52 0.46 20.73 -7.00
N LEU A 53 0.05 19.97 -6.01
CA LEU A 53 -0.85 18.82 -6.13
C LEU A 53 -2.28 19.23 -5.75
N GLU A 54 -3.27 18.56 -6.33
CA GLU A 54 -4.69 18.76 -5.99
C GLU A 54 -5.05 18.18 -4.62
N LEU A 55 -4.36 17.12 -4.21
CA LEU A 55 -4.58 16.41 -2.94
C LEU A 55 -3.29 16.34 -2.13
N PRO A 56 -3.36 16.11 -0.81
CA PRO A 56 -2.20 15.72 -0.01
C PRO A 56 -1.51 14.48 -0.59
N PRO A 57 -0.18 14.38 -0.54
CA PRO A 57 0.55 13.24 -1.08
C PRO A 57 0.05 11.86 -0.58
N SER A 58 -0.35 11.73 0.67
CA SER A 58 -0.90 10.49 1.24
C SER A 58 -2.16 10.01 0.52
N GLU A 59 -3.01 10.92 0.05
CA GLU A 59 -4.24 10.57 -0.65
C GLU A 59 -3.97 9.86 -1.98
N TYR A 60 -2.84 10.16 -2.65
CA TYR A 60 -2.45 9.44 -3.86
C TYR A 60 -1.97 8.02 -3.56
N PHE A 61 -1.36 7.78 -2.40
CA PHE A 61 -1.04 6.42 -1.97
C PHE A 61 -2.32 5.61 -1.84
N HIS A 62 -3.34 6.13 -1.17
CA HIS A 62 -4.61 5.43 -0.99
C HIS A 62 -5.41 5.30 -2.29
N ARG A 63 -5.42 6.34 -3.13
CA ARG A 63 -6.22 6.36 -4.35
C ARG A 63 -5.63 5.57 -5.51
N ASN A 64 -4.30 5.64 -5.69
CA ASN A 64 -3.64 5.22 -6.92
C ASN A 64 -2.63 4.09 -6.75
N LEU A 65 -2.02 3.92 -5.58
CA LEU A 65 -0.93 2.98 -5.36
C LEU A 65 -1.40 1.75 -4.59
N TRP A 66 -0.90 0.60 -5.00
CA TRP A 66 -1.15 -0.70 -4.39
C TRP A 66 0.19 -1.36 -4.12
N PHE A 67 0.31 -2.11 -3.05
CA PHE A 67 1.58 -2.65 -2.62
C PHE A 67 1.47 -4.13 -2.31
N THR A 68 2.50 -4.90 -2.68
CA THR A 68 2.60 -6.30 -2.27
C THR A 68 3.64 -6.47 -1.17
N PHE A 69 3.44 -7.47 -0.34
CA PHE A 69 4.40 -7.91 0.66
C PHE A 69 4.40 -9.44 0.75
N LEU A 70 5.52 -10.01 1.16
CA LEU A 70 5.70 -11.46 1.30
C LEU A 70 5.70 -11.87 2.77
N ASP A 71 6.85 -11.82 3.42
CA ASP A 71 7.07 -12.13 4.83
C ASP A 71 7.37 -10.86 5.63
N ASP A 72 6.50 -9.89 5.50
CA ASP A 72 6.65 -8.55 6.08
C ASP A 72 5.59 -8.29 7.16
N ARG A 73 5.95 -8.62 8.41
CA ARG A 73 5.07 -8.38 9.54
C ARG A 73 4.82 -6.88 9.78
N ALA A 74 5.78 -6.01 9.44
CA ALA A 74 5.60 -4.57 9.57
C ALA A 74 4.50 -4.07 8.62
N ALA A 75 4.41 -4.61 7.41
CA ALA A 75 3.31 -4.30 6.49
C ALA A 75 1.94 -4.63 7.11
N ALA A 76 1.78 -5.82 7.68
CA ALA A 76 0.54 -6.21 8.33
C ALA A 76 0.19 -5.32 9.54
N LEU A 77 1.18 -4.96 10.36
CA LEU A 77 1.01 -4.14 11.57
C LEU A 77 0.78 -2.64 11.27
N THR A 78 1.19 -2.15 10.11
CA THR A 78 1.03 -0.73 9.74
C THR A 78 -0.30 -0.43 9.04
N THR A 79 -1.17 -1.41 8.85
CA THR A 79 -2.52 -1.21 8.29
C THR A 79 -3.35 -0.13 9.00
N PRO A 80 -3.28 0.05 10.34
CA PRO A 80 -3.97 1.16 11.00
C PRO A 80 -3.42 2.55 10.62
N ILE A 81 -2.20 2.63 10.09
CA ILE A 81 -1.54 3.89 9.71
C ILE A 81 -1.72 4.18 8.22
N PHE A 82 -1.44 3.19 7.39
CA PHE A 82 -1.53 3.33 5.94
C PHE A 82 -2.93 3.05 5.40
N GLY A 83 -3.70 2.19 6.06
CA GLY A 83 -4.96 1.65 5.56
C GLY A 83 -4.81 0.19 5.12
N GLU A 84 -5.94 -0.48 5.02
CA GLU A 84 -6.00 -1.93 4.78
C GLU A 84 -6.44 -2.30 3.36
N ASP A 85 -6.80 -1.30 2.54
CA ASP A 85 -7.47 -1.50 1.26
C ASP A 85 -6.53 -1.55 0.05
N ASN A 86 -5.24 -1.26 0.25
CA ASN A 86 -4.24 -1.15 -0.81
C ASN A 86 -3.03 -2.07 -0.61
N TYR A 87 -3.03 -2.93 0.40
CA TYR A 87 -2.02 -3.97 0.60
C TYR A 87 -2.49 -5.30 0.03
N MET A 88 -1.57 -6.07 -0.53
CA MET A 88 -1.82 -7.41 -1.04
C MET A 88 -0.68 -8.33 -0.65
N TRP A 89 -1.00 -9.44 0.01
CA TRP A 89 -0.02 -10.48 0.22
C TRP A 89 0.32 -11.17 -1.12
N SER A 90 1.59 -11.52 -1.32
CA SER A 90 2.09 -12.20 -2.52
C SER A 90 3.01 -13.34 -2.12
N SER A 91 3.02 -14.43 -2.86
CA SER A 91 3.95 -15.54 -2.65
C SER A 91 5.27 -15.39 -3.40
N ASP A 92 5.30 -14.56 -4.42
CA ASP A 92 6.41 -14.41 -5.38
C ASP A 92 6.83 -15.72 -6.08
N TYR A 93 5.92 -16.68 -6.15
CA TYR A 93 6.18 -17.94 -6.84
C TYR A 93 6.22 -17.75 -8.38
N PRO A 94 7.19 -18.35 -9.09
CA PRO A 94 8.19 -19.35 -8.69
C PRO A 94 9.60 -18.78 -8.43
N HIS A 95 9.72 -17.55 -8.00
CA HIS A 95 10.99 -16.89 -7.75
C HIS A 95 11.79 -17.57 -6.64
N ALA A 96 13.13 -17.40 -6.62
CA ALA A 96 13.99 -18.04 -5.64
C ALA A 96 13.71 -17.64 -4.18
N ALA A 97 13.23 -16.41 -3.98
CA ALA A 97 12.88 -15.88 -2.67
C ALA A 97 11.39 -16.10 -2.29
N CYS A 98 10.65 -16.93 -3.05
CA CYS A 98 9.22 -17.15 -2.83
C CYS A 98 8.92 -17.83 -1.49
N THR A 99 7.69 -17.65 -1.02
CA THR A 99 7.21 -18.24 0.23
C THR A 99 6.77 -19.71 0.10
N TRP A 100 6.64 -20.23 -1.11
CA TRP A 100 6.23 -21.60 -1.37
C TRP A 100 7.36 -22.59 -0.98
N PRO A 101 7.07 -23.75 -0.36
CA PRO A 101 5.75 -24.32 -0.09
C PRO A 101 5.13 -23.91 1.27
N TYR A 102 5.73 -22.96 1.98
CA TYR A 102 5.35 -22.58 3.36
C TYR A 102 4.43 -21.34 3.40
N SER A 103 3.86 -20.94 2.27
CA SER A 103 3.07 -19.72 2.12
C SER A 103 1.98 -19.55 3.18
N GLN A 104 1.23 -20.62 3.50
CA GLN A 104 0.17 -20.55 4.49
C GLN A 104 0.72 -20.26 5.90
N GLN A 105 1.81 -20.94 6.29
CA GLN A 105 2.45 -20.74 7.59
C GLN A 105 3.02 -19.33 7.72
N ILE A 106 3.58 -18.80 6.63
CA ILE A 106 4.11 -17.43 6.58
C ILE A 106 2.96 -16.42 6.72
N VAL A 107 1.85 -16.59 6.02
CA VAL A 107 0.66 -15.74 6.17
C VAL A 107 0.15 -15.76 7.61
N GLU A 108 0.04 -16.95 8.23
CA GLU A 108 -0.42 -17.06 9.60
C GLU A 108 0.50 -16.31 10.57
N ARG A 109 1.81 -16.46 10.43
CA ARG A 109 2.81 -15.77 11.23
C ARG A 109 2.78 -14.26 11.01
N THR A 110 2.77 -13.84 9.77
CA THR A 110 2.82 -12.43 9.37
C THR A 110 1.58 -11.68 9.82
N CYS A 111 0.40 -12.32 9.71
CA CYS A 111 -0.88 -11.75 10.12
C CYS A 111 -1.30 -12.10 11.55
N GLN A 112 -0.40 -12.61 12.39
CA GLN A 112 -0.73 -12.96 13.79
C GLN A 112 -1.22 -11.72 14.55
N GLY A 113 -2.40 -11.80 15.15
CA GLY A 113 -3.01 -10.70 15.92
C GLY A 113 -3.65 -9.60 15.06
N ILE A 114 -3.67 -9.76 13.75
CA ILE A 114 -4.41 -8.88 12.83
C ILE A 114 -5.89 -9.30 12.80
N ASP A 115 -6.79 -8.33 12.73
CA ASP A 115 -8.22 -8.59 12.59
C ASP A 115 -8.49 -9.53 11.40
N PRO A 116 -9.28 -10.60 11.57
CA PRO A 116 -9.57 -11.54 10.49
C PRO A 116 -10.17 -10.89 9.23
N ALA A 117 -10.93 -9.80 9.36
CA ALA A 117 -11.45 -9.07 8.22
C ALA A 117 -10.33 -8.37 7.46
N VAL A 118 -9.38 -7.74 8.16
CA VAL A 118 -8.19 -7.13 7.56
C VAL A 118 -7.34 -8.20 6.87
N LYS A 119 -7.08 -9.33 7.54
CA LYS A 119 -6.35 -10.46 6.93
C LYS A 119 -7.01 -10.94 5.63
N ARG A 120 -8.34 -11.04 5.57
CA ARG A 120 -9.06 -11.40 4.32
C ARG A 120 -8.82 -10.38 3.23
N LYS A 121 -8.86 -9.08 3.53
CA LYS A 121 -8.53 -8.03 2.55
C LYS A 121 -7.12 -8.21 2.01
N LEU A 122 -6.13 -8.33 2.89
CA LEU A 122 -4.72 -8.46 2.51
C LEU A 122 -4.45 -9.68 1.63
N CYS A 123 -5.09 -10.82 1.92
CA CYS A 123 -4.78 -12.08 1.26
C CYS A 123 -5.62 -12.36 0.00
N ARG A 124 -6.77 -11.70 -0.20
CA ARG A 124 -7.66 -12.05 -1.32
C ARG A 124 -8.55 -10.91 -1.84
N GLU A 125 -9.18 -10.13 -0.96
CA GLU A 125 -10.20 -9.18 -1.40
C GLU A 125 -9.59 -8.01 -2.18
N ASN A 126 -8.44 -7.51 -1.73
CA ASN A 126 -7.75 -6.41 -2.39
C ASN A 126 -7.25 -6.76 -3.79
N VAL A 127 -6.67 -7.94 -3.98
CA VAL A 127 -6.24 -8.37 -5.32
C VAL A 127 -7.44 -8.58 -6.24
N ASN A 128 -8.54 -9.16 -5.71
CA ASN A 128 -9.79 -9.31 -6.44
C ASN A 128 -10.34 -7.95 -6.91
N LYS A 129 -10.33 -6.96 -6.01
CA LYS A 129 -10.77 -5.59 -6.28
C LYS A 129 -9.88 -4.89 -7.32
N LEU A 130 -8.55 -4.95 -7.16
CA LEU A 130 -7.62 -4.27 -8.05
C LEU A 130 -7.71 -4.77 -9.49
N TYR A 131 -7.74 -6.10 -9.64
CA TYR A 131 -7.71 -6.75 -10.96
C TYR A 131 -9.10 -7.11 -11.50
N ASN A 132 -10.17 -6.76 -10.75
CA ASN A 132 -11.56 -7.06 -11.14
C ASN A 132 -11.78 -8.53 -11.52
N LEU A 133 -11.32 -9.44 -10.66
CA LEU A 133 -11.31 -10.87 -10.95
C LEU A 133 -12.70 -11.51 -10.90
N GLY A 134 -13.69 -10.83 -10.29
CA GLY A 134 -15.05 -11.34 -10.17
C GLY A 134 -15.18 -12.57 -9.27
N LEU A 135 -14.22 -12.78 -8.34
CA LEU A 135 -14.24 -13.92 -7.44
C LEU A 135 -15.22 -13.68 -6.29
N GLU A 136 -16.10 -14.63 -6.07
CA GLU A 136 -16.96 -14.68 -4.89
C GLU A 136 -16.28 -15.51 -3.79
N PHE A 137 -16.18 -14.94 -2.60
CA PHE A 137 -15.62 -15.63 -1.45
C PHE A 137 -16.74 -16.05 -0.51
N ASN A 138 -17.10 -17.31 -0.52
CA ASN A 138 -18.01 -17.87 0.47
C ASN A 138 -17.31 -17.79 1.84
N CYS A 139 -17.86 -16.99 2.75
CA CYS A 139 -17.44 -16.99 4.15
C CYS A 139 -17.95 -18.29 4.78
N ALA A 140 -17.05 -19.27 4.92
CA ALA A 140 -17.29 -20.43 5.79
C ALA A 140 -16.86 -20.07 7.21
#